data_c691de5973a568bb8b67e32846a954f9
#
_entry.id   c691de5973a568bb8b67e32846a954f9
#
_cell.length_a   1.000
_cell.length_b   1.000
_cell.length_c   1.000
_cell.angle_alpha   90.00
_cell.angle_beta   90.00
_cell.angle_gamma   90.00
#
_symmetry.space_group_name_H-M   'P 1'
#
loop_
_entity.id
_entity.type
_entity.pdbx_description
1 polymer ?
#
loop_
_entity_poly.entity_id
_entity_poly.type
_entity_poly.pdbx_seq_one_letter_code
_entity_poly.pdbx_strand_id
1 'polypeptide(L)'
;MKKIFSLAVLSAFALAGVAQNSVVYKADDLLTQNKAAEALELLKSSFNNPKTTKFGEIYNKAGKCSRILFQPLLVNAANSQPLDTAQFISRLDDMVDYYTKSFVFEHTPDAKGKMPKQEYSNEATQVVYNTRDYYFYAGIFLNSNGNKPGAYKYLGKFVDLPNNPALESKRDSMKITMGKEYAQALYYRAMLANDMKKYDDVLSNVDAAFKYDKAVLAEAKVPVRDLYLMRLQTYLDGKKDTVAYVNALKDAIQNLDDNASLLENLISVYYQNNDVASAEATGNDLLKSSPDKASSWYIKGCVDLNLKKDYPAARTAFGKALELDPNHVEANANMAYAYINEVITKKMNGGYKYAGSNLSKVKGNAAIALYNKELKDIQSYYSKALPYMEKVRQLAPDRVKLWAPTLQQIYQNLLRKAEAKQMDDLLDAANHR
;
A
#
# COMPACT_ATOMS: atom_id res chain seq x y z
N MET A 1 -4.62 -20.14 16.95
CA MET A 1 -5.70 -20.72 17.80
C MET A 1 -6.68 -21.42 16.87
N LYS A 2 -6.68 -22.75 16.90
CA LYS A 2 -7.59 -23.60 16.10
C LYS A 2 -9.00 -23.42 16.64
N LYS A 3 -9.88 -22.69 15.96
CA LYS A 3 -11.31 -22.76 16.21
C LYS A 3 -11.80 -24.03 15.54
N ILE A 4 -11.91 -25.08 16.32
CA ILE A 4 -12.63 -26.30 16.01
C ILE A 4 -14.11 -25.91 15.95
N PHE A 5 -14.71 -25.98 14.78
CA PHE A 5 -16.16 -26.02 14.67
C PHE A 5 -16.65 -27.34 15.28
N SER A 6 -17.04 -27.30 16.55
CA SER A 6 -17.79 -28.41 17.16
C SER A 6 -19.20 -28.43 16.55
N LEU A 7 -19.38 -29.24 15.51
CA LEU A 7 -20.71 -29.68 15.09
C LEU A 7 -21.25 -30.58 16.21
N ALA A 8 -22.21 -30.07 16.96
CA ALA A 8 -22.99 -30.90 17.87
C ALA A 8 -23.82 -31.89 17.01
N VAL A 9 -23.33 -33.13 16.89
CA VAL A 9 -24.08 -34.21 16.29
C VAL A 9 -25.05 -34.70 17.33
N LEU A 10 -26.33 -34.29 17.22
CA LEU A 10 -27.44 -34.89 17.93
C LEU A 10 -27.65 -36.30 17.39
N SER A 11 -27.42 -37.28 18.24
CA SER A 11 -27.77 -38.70 18.04
C SER A 11 -29.30 -38.83 17.99
N ALA A 12 -29.86 -39.12 16.84
CA ALA A 12 -31.28 -39.45 16.68
C ALA A 12 -31.47 -40.64 15.73
N PHE A 13 -32.11 -41.62 16.26
CA PHE A 13 -32.42 -42.98 15.89
C PHE A 13 -32.89 -43.34 14.49
N ALA A 14 -32.59 -44.56 14.09
CA ALA A 14 -32.84 -45.27 12.85
C ALA A 14 -34.35 -45.58 12.56
N LEU A 15 -35.12 -44.60 12.14
CA LEU A 15 -36.44 -44.83 11.49
C LEU A 15 -36.70 -43.86 10.34
N ALA A 16 -35.67 -43.16 9.86
CA ALA A 16 -35.79 -42.03 8.94
C ALA A 16 -35.41 -42.34 7.47
N GLY A 17 -35.04 -43.57 7.13
CA GLY A 17 -34.54 -43.89 5.79
C GLY A 17 -35.55 -43.71 4.66
N VAL A 18 -36.86 -43.84 4.96
CA VAL A 18 -37.90 -43.77 3.93
C VAL A 18 -38.28 -42.33 3.55
N ALA A 19 -38.31 -41.42 4.53
CA ALA A 19 -38.70 -40.03 4.27
C ALA A 19 -37.63 -39.20 3.48
N GLN A 20 -36.35 -39.50 3.67
CA GLN A 20 -35.24 -38.81 3.01
C GLN A 20 -35.01 -39.24 1.57
N ASN A 21 -35.16 -40.54 1.28
CA ASN A 21 -35.15 -41.01 -0.10
C ASN A 21 -36.24 -40.30 -0.92
N SER A 22 -37.41 -40.03 -0.31
CA SER A 22 -38.49 -39.32 -0.99
C SER A 22 -38.15 -37.85 -1.35
N VAL A 23 -37.40 -37.13 -0.51
CA VAL A 23 -36.98 -35.74 -0.81
C VAL A 23 -35.95 -35.72 -1.93
N VAL A 24 -34.97 -36.61 -1.90
CA VAL A 24 -33.94 -36.75 -2.93
C VAL A 24 -34.58 -37.11 -4.28
N TYR A 25 -35.45 -38.14 -4.33
CA TYR A 25 -36.15 -38.55 -5.57
C TYR A 25 -37.05 -37.43 -6.12
N LYS A 26 -37.81 -36.74 -5.26
CA LYS A 26 -38.63 -35.60 -5.69
C LYS A 26 -37.79 -34.44 -6.23
N ALA A 27 -36.63 -34.19 -5.64
CA ALA A 27 -35.71 -33.17 -6.15
C ALA A 27 -35.17 -33.57 -7.54
N ASP A 28 -34.83 -34.86 -7.76
CA ASP A 28 -34.42 -35.35 -9.07
C ASP A 28 -35.53 -35.20 -10.11
N ASP A 29 -36.76 -35.53 -9.73
CA ASP A 29 -37.92 -35.35 -10.58
C ASP A 29 -38.13 -33.89 -11.00
N LEU A 30 -37.99 -32.95 -10.04
CA LEU A 30 -38.07 -31.53 -10.31
C LEU A 30 -36.90 -31.04 -11.22
N LEU A 31 -35.74 -31.59 -11.03
CA LEU A 31 -34.59 -31.28 -11.90
C LEU A 31 -34.78 -31.76 -13.33
N THR A 32 -35.39 -32.97 -13.53
CA THR A 32 -35.70 -33.45 -14.87
C THR A 32 -36.76 -32.58 -15.57
N GLN A 33 -37.63 -31.92 -14.78
CA GLN A 33 -38.62 -30.94 -15.26
C GLN A 33 -38.06 -29.52 -15.43
N ASN A 34 -36.73 -29.30 -15.31
CA ASN A 34 -36.07 -27.98 -15.32
C ASN A 34 -36.55 -27.03 -14.20
N LYS A 35 -37.01 -27.57 -13.06
CA LYS A 35 -37.49 -26.81 -11.90
C LYS A 35 -36.45 -26.74 -10.79
N ALA A 36 -35.23 -26.27 -11.11
CA ALA A 36 -34.11 -26.25 -10.18
C ALA A 36 -34.39 -25.40 -8.93
N ALA A 37 -35.15 -24.31 -9.03
CA ALA A 37 -35.52 -23.49 -7.89
C ALA A 37 -36.41 -24.22 -6.89
N GLU A 38 -37.46 -24.93 -7.38
CA GLU A 38 -38.34 -25.71 -6.55
C GLU A 38 -37.60 -26.89 -5.90
N ALA A 39 -36.72 -27.54 -6.65
CA ALA A 39 -35.86 -28.62 -6.15
C ALA A 39 -34.97 -28.13 -5.01
N LEU A 40 -34.33 -26.93 -5.14
CA LEU A 40 -33.48 -26.33 -4.12
C LEU A 40 -34.27 -26.05 -2.84
N GLU A 41 -35.45 -25.45 -2.92
CA GLU A 41 -36.26 -25.16 -1.74
C GLU A 41 -36.73 -26.45 -1.04
N LEU A 42 -37.08 -27.49 -1.81
CA LEU A 42 -37.40 -28.81 -1.25
C LEU A 42 -36.18 -29.39 -0.48
N LEU A 43 -34.98 -29.33 -1.05
CA LEU A 43 -33.75 -29.84 -0.40
C LEU A 43 -33.41 -29.04 0.87
N LYS A 44 -33.58 -27.72 0.84
CA LYS A 44 -33.34 -26.84 2.01
C LYS A 44 -34.19 -27.23 3.22
N SER A 45 -35.40 -27.72 3.01
CA SER A 45 -36.27 -28.20 4.09
C SER A 45 -35.66 -29.35 4.90
N SER A 46 -34.67 -30.04 4.32
CA SER A 46 -33.95 -31.16 4.96
C SER A 46 -32.69 -30.77 5.70
N PHE A 47 -32.17 -29.56 5.52
CA PHE A 47 -30.88 -29.13 6.09
C PHE A 47 -30.87 -29.14 7.63
N ASN A 48 -31.99 -28.77 8.25
CA ASN A 48 -32.14 -28.70 9.70
C ASN A 48 -33.05 -29.82 10.24
N ASN A 49 -33.38 -30.79 9.41
CA ASN A 49 -34.23 -31.88 9.87
C ASN A 49 -33.38 -32.92 10.64
N PRO A 50 -33.65 -33.15 11.94
CA PRO A 50 -32.84 -34.05 12.76
C PRO A 50 -32.91 -35.54 12.29
N LYS A 51 -33.85 -35.85 11.42
CA LYS A 51 -33.95 -37.17 10.81
C LYS A 51 -33.11 -37.34 9.54
N THR A 52 -32.45 -36.28 9.09
CA THR A 52 -31.62 -36.32 7.87
C THR A 52 -30.34 -37.12 8.14
N THR A 53 -30.07 -38.13 7.31
CA THR A 53 -28.84 -38.95 7.39
C THR A 53 -27.99 -38.87 6.14
N LYS A 54 -28.58 -38.46 5.00
CA LYS A 54 -27.91 -38.38 3.69
C LYS A 54 -27.47 -36.97 3.37
N PHE A 55 -26.83 -36.29 4.31
CA PHE A 55 -26.43 -34.90 4.14
C PHE A 55 -25.49 -34.69 2.96
N GLY A 56 -24.52 -35.58 2.70
CA GLY A 56 -23.61 -35.49 1.55
C GLY A 56 -24.37 -35.42 0.22
N GLU A 57 -25.33 -36.34 0.01
CA GLU A 57 -26.17 -36.38 -1.20
C GLU A 57 -27.08 -35.14 -1.31
N ILE A 58 -27.74 -34.77 -0.20
CA ILE A 58 -28.64 -33.59 -0.18
C ILE A 58 -27.91 -32.30 -0.49
N TYR A 59 -26.75 -32.07 0.12
CA TYR A 59 -25.94 -30.87 -0.17
C TYR A 59 -25.36 -30.92 -1.59
N ASN A 60 -24.92 -32.07 -2.10
CA ASN A 60 -24.50 -32.18 -3.49
C ASN A 60 -25.61 -31.78 -4.48
N LYS A 61 -26.84 -32.31 -4.27
CA LYS A 61 -27.97 -31.94 -5.12
C LYS A 61 -28.36 -30.47 -4.99
N ALA A 62 -28.29 -29.89 -3.79
CA ALA A 62 -28.52 -28.46 -3.58
C ALA A 62 -27.44 -27.61 -4.32
N GLY A 63 -26.20 -28.07 -4.29
CA GLY A 63 -25.13 -27.48 -5.08
C GLY A 63 -25.40 -27.54 -6.59
N LYS A 64 -25.91 -28.68 -7.10
CA LYS A 64 -26.32 -28.82 -8.51
C LYS A 64 -27.46 -27.87 -8.89
N CYS A 65 -28.45 -27.73 -8.03
CA CYS A 65 -29.52 -26.74 -8.24
C CYS A 65 -28.99 -25.33 -8.32
N SER A 66 -28.11 -24.93 -7.36
CA SER A 66 -27.51 -23.61 -7.34
C SER A 66 -26.65 -23.37 -8.58
N ARG A 67 -25.90 -24.37 -9.07
CA ARG A 67 -25.10 -24.29 -10.31
C ARG A 67 -25.99 -24.08 -11.54
N ILE A 68 -27.13 -24.80 -11.65
CA ILE A 68 -28.07 -24.61 -12.75
C ILE A 68 -28.67 -23.21 -12.73
N LEU A 69 -29.03 -22.68 -11.55
CA LEU A 69 -29.57 -21.33 -11.39
C LEU A 69 -28.52 -20.24 -11.59
N PHE A 70 -27.23 -20.54 -11.39
CA PHE A 70 -26.13 -19.63 -11.61
C PHE A 70 -25.75 -19.51 -13.09
N GLN A 71 -25.93 -20.56 -13.89
CA GLN A 71 -25.50 -20.58 -15.28
C GLN A 71 -26.07 -19.44 -16.16
N PRO A 72 -27.36 -19.07 -16.09
CA PRO A 72 -27.92 -17.94 -16.84
C PRO A 72 -27.27 -16.61 -16.45
N LEU A 73 -26.91 -16.44 -15.17
CA LEU A 73 -26.26 -15.24 -14.67
C LEU A 73 -24.82 -15.10 -15.20
N LEU A 74 -24.11 -16.21 -15.36
CA LEU A 74 -22.80 -16.25 -16.03
C LEU A 74 -22.91 -15.86 -17.51
N VAL A 75 -23.90 -16.37 -18.22
CA VAL A 75 -24.17 -16.04 -19.63
C VAL A 75 -24.45 -14.54 -19.76
N ASN A 76 -25.28 -13.97 -18.90
CA ASN A 76 -25.57 -12.54 -18.90
C ASN A 76 -24.29 -11.71 -18.65
N ALA A 77 -23.49 -12.11 -17.66
CA ALA A 77 -22.23 -11.45 -17.36
C ALA A 77 -21.24 -11.49 -18.54
N ALA A 78 -21.10 -12.66 -19.19
CA ALA A 78 -20.23 -12.86 -20.35
C ALA A 78 -20.65 -12.03 -21.57
N ASN A 79 -21.96 -11.82 -21.76
CA ASN A 79 -22.52 -11.07 -22.88
C ASN A 79 -22.75 -9.59 -22.56
N SER A 80 -22.23 -9.08 -21.44
CA SER A 80 -22.42 -7.68 -20.98
C SER A 80 -23.92 -7.29 -20.89
N GLN A 81 -24.78 -8.26 -20.59
CA GLN A 81 -26.19 -8.02 -20.34
C GLN A 81 -26.43 -7.56 -18.89
N PRO A 82 -27.54 -6.90 -18.59
CA PRO A 82 -27.88 -6.53 -17.21
C PRO A 82 -27.75 -7.71 -16.26
N LEU A 83 -26.96 -7.55 -15.19
CA LEU A 83 -26.70 -8.60 -14.20
C LEU A 83 -27.33 -8.23 -12.86
N ASP A 84 -28.22 -9.10 -12.36
CA ASP A 84 -28.62 -9.04 -10.96
C ASP A 84 -27.45 -9.50 -10.08
N THR A 85 -26.68 -8.52 -9.61
CA THR A 85 -25.48 -8.77 -8.81
C THR A 85 -25.80 -9.46 -7.49
N ALA A 86 -26.93 -9.13 -6.85
CA ALA A 86 -27.30 -9.73 -5.58
C ALA A 86 -27.60 -11.23 -5.78
N GLN A 87 -28.32 -11.56 -6.85
CA GLN A 87 -28.63 -12.93 -7.19
C GLN A 87 -27.37 -13.70 -7.63
N PHE A 88 -26.50 -13.09 -8.45
CA PHE A 88 -25.23 -13.68 -8.85
C PHE A 88 -24.40 -14.09 -7.64
N ILE A 89 -24.19 -13.16 -6.71
CA ILE A 89 -23.43 -13.37 -5.49
C ILE A 89 -24.06 -14.43 -4.60
N SER A 90 -25.38 -14.37 -4.39
CA SER A 90 -26.10 -15.34 -3.57
C SER A 90 -25.96 -16.75 -4.13
N ARG A 91 -26.16 -16.93 -5.46
CA ARG A 91 -26.04 -18.26 -6.10
C ARG A 91 -24.62 -18.81 -6.09
N LEU A 92 -23.61 -17.92 -6.25
CA LEU A 92 -22.21 -18.30 -6.12
C LEU A 92 -21.89 -18.80 -4.70
N ASP A 93 -22.33 -18.05 -3.68
CA ASP A 93 -22.12 -18.43 -2.28
C ASP A 93 -22.84 -19.75 -1.94
N ASP A 94 -24.10 -19.89 -2.32
CA ASP A 94 -24.88 -21.11 -2.12
C ASP A 94 -24.23 -22.34 -2.76
N MET A 95 -23.76 -22.18 -4.00
CA MET A 95 -23.10 -23.26 -4.74
C MET A 95 -21.84 -23.74 -4.05
N VAL A 96 -20.94 -22.81 -3.70
CA VAL A 96 -19.67 -23.15 -3.03
C VAL A 96 -19.93 -23.73 -1.63
N ASP A 97 -20.87 -23.15 -0.88
CA ASP A 97 -21.22 -23.63 0.47
C ASP A 97 -21.77 -25.06 0.43
N TYR A 98 -22.73 -25.35 -0.47
CA TYR A 98 -23.33 -26.67 -0.53
C TYR A 98 -22.37 -27.75 -1.00
N TYR A 99 -21.55 -27.50 -2.02
CA TYR A 99 -20.52 -28.46 -2.43
C TYR A 99 -19.45 -28.65 -1.36
N THR A 100 -19.07 -27.59 -0.65
CA THR A 100 -18.16 -27.71 0.49
C THR A 100 -18.75 -28.56 1.62
N LYS A 101 -20.02 -28.34 1.97
CA LYS A 101 -20.72 -29.16 2.98
C LYS A 101 -20.83 -30.59 2.56
N SER A 102 -21.20 -30.88 1.29
CA SER A 102 -21.20 -32.21 0.75
C SER A 102 -19.87 -32.92 0.94
N PHE A 103 -18.76 -32.27 0.55
CA PHE A 103 -17.42 -32.79 0.74
C PHE A 103 -17.11 -33.07 2.22
N VAL A 104 -17.38 -32.12 3.11
CA VAL A 104 -17.11 -32.25 4.54
C VAL A 104 -17.88 -33.42 5.14
N PHE A 105 -19.17 -33.63 4.78
CA PHE A 105 -19.93 -34.76 5.26
C PHE A 105 -19.37 -36.11 4.83
N GLU A 106 -18.83 -36.21 3.61
CA GLU A 106 -18.18 -37.46 3.15
C GLU A 106 -16.82 -37.72 3.78
N HIS A 107 -16.18 -36.68 4.37
CA HIS A 107 -14.85 -36.77 5.06
C HIS A 107 -14.99 -36.68 6.59
N THR A 108 -16.20 -36.72 7.12
CA THR A 108 -16.43 -36.73 8.56
C THR A 108 -16.97 -38.11 8.97
N PRO A 109 -16.26 -38.85 9.88
CA PRO A 109 -16.74 -40.13 10.35
C PRO A 109 -18.08 -39.98 11.10
N ASP A 110 -18.91 -41.01 11.01
CA ASP A 110 -20.16 -41.09 11.77
C ASP A 110 -19.89 -41.25 13.28
N ALA A 111 -20.93 -41.27 14.11
CA ALA A 111 -20.86 -41.43 15.55
C ALA A 111 -20.19 -42.75 16.00
N LYS A 112 -20.04 -43.71 15.11
CA LYS A 112 -19.35 -44.99 15.34
C LYS A 112 -17.94 -45.02 14.79
N GLY A 113 -17.45 -43.89 14.27
CA GLY A 113 -16.12 -43.75 13.68
C GLY A 113 -15.99 -44.28 12.24
N LYS A 114 -17.10 -44.67 11.59
CA LYS A 114 -17.06 -45.19 10.24
C LYS A 114 -17.13 -44.07 9.24
N MET A 115 -16.16 -44.06 8.28
CA MET A 115 -16.15 -43.10 7.17
C MET A 115 -17.27 -43.36 6.21
N PRO A 116 -18.02 -42.30 5.77
CA PRO A 116 -18.98 -42.41 4.68
C PRO A 116 -18.30 -42.80 3.36
N LYS A 117 -19.10 -43.30 2.40
CA LYS A 117 -18.63 -43.50 1.04
C LYS A 117 -18.49 -42.15 0.35
N GLN A 118 -17.33 -41.95 -0.29
CA GLN A 118 -17.00 -40.70 -1.00
C GLN A 118 -17.56 -40.79 -2.43
N GLU A 119 -18.83 -40.43 -2.63
CA GLU A 119 -19.50 -40.47 -3.94
C GLU A 119 -19.44 -39.13 -4.66
N TYR A 120 -19.47 -38.02 -3.90
CA TYR A 120 -19.62 -36.64 -4.42
C TYR A 120 -18.38 -35.79 -4.28
N SER A 121 -17.36 -36.25 -3.56
CA SER A 121 -16.14 -35.49 -3.21
C SER A 121 -15.39 -34.96 -4.43
N ASN A 122 -15.23 -35.79 -5.48
CA ASN A 122 -14.56 -35.37 -6.71
C ASN A 122 -15.33 -34.25 -7.43
N GLU A 123 -16.68 -34.36 -7.52
CA GLU A 123 -17.52 -33.32 -8.12
C GLU A 123 -17.42 -32.02 -7.28
N ALA A 124 -17.53 -32.13 -5.96
CA ALA A 124 -17.44 -31.00 -5.05
C ALA A 124 -16.09 -30.26 -5.22
N THR A 125 -14.97 -31.00 -5.20
CA THR A 125 -13.64 -30.42 -5.45
C THR A 125 -13.57 -29.72 -6.80
N GLN A 126 -14.05 -30.35 -7.86
CA GLN A 126 -13.96 -29.79 -9.21
C GLN A 126 -14.81 -28.53 -9.37
N VAL A 127 -16.04 -28.52 -8.83
CA VAL A 127 -16.93 -27.36 -8.90
C VAL A 127 -16.36 -26.21 -8.09
N VAL A 128 -15.97 -26.42 -6.83
CA VAL A 128 -15.39 -25.38 -5.98
C VAL A 128 -14.11 -24.82 -6.62
N TYR A 129 -13.27 -25.67 -7.19
CA TYR A 129 -12.07 -25.22 -7.92
C TYR A 129 -12.40 -24.34 -9.14
N ASN A 130 -13.40 -24.72 -9.92
CA ASN A 130 -13.77 -24.00 -11.14
C ASN A 130 -14.50 -22.67 -10.86
N THR A 131 -14.99 -22.45 -9.64
CA THR A 131 -15.67 -21.21 -9.26
C THR A 131 -14.72 -20.14 -8.70
N ARG A 132 -13.42 -20.46 -8.55
CA ARG A 132 -12.43 -19.57 -7.92
C ARG A 132 -12.41 -18.16 -8.51
N ASP A 133 -12.39 -18.06 -9.85
CA ASP A 133 -12.26 -16.79 -10.55
C ASP A 133 -13.51 -15.90 -10.38
N TYR A 134 -14.68 -16.50 -10.14
CA TYR A 134 -15.92 -15.75 -9.96
C TYR A 134 -15.94 -14.91 -8.69
N TYR A 135 -15.24 -15.33 -7.62
CA TYR A 135 -15.09 -14.51 -6.42
C TYR A 135 -14.22 -13.27 -6.69
N PHE A 136 -13.17 -13.43 -7.48
CA PHE A 136 -12.35 -12.29 -7.90
C PHE A 136 -13.16 -11.28 -8.72
N TYR A 137 -13.86 -11.77 -9.77
CA TYR A 137 -14.73 -10.93 -10.60
C TYR A 137 -15.86 -10.27 -9.81
N ALA A 138 -16.50 -10.98 -8.88
CA ALA A 138 -17.50 -10.41 -7.99
C ALA A 138 -16.94 -9.27 -7.16
N GLY A 139 -15.73 -9.41 -6.63
CA GLY A 139 -15.03 -8.35 -5.89
C GLY A 139 -14.77 -7.12 -6.75
N ILE A 140 -14.21 -7.29 -7.96
CA ILE A 140 -13.95 -6.20 -8.91
C ILE A 140 -15.25 -5.50 -9.31
N PHE A 141 -16.30 -6.26 -9.65
CA PHE A 141 -17.58 -5.71 -10.05
C PHE A 141 -18.24 -4.90 -8.93
N LEU A 142 -18.22 -5.38 -7.69
CA LEU A 142 -18.75 -4.66 -6.54
C LEU A 142 -17.98 -3.35 -6.29
N ASN A 143 -16.66 -3.35 -6.49
CA ASN A 143 -15.86 -2.15 -6.39
C ASN A 143 -16.25 -1.12 -7.45
N SER A 144 -16.42 -1.54 -8.70
CA SER A 144 -16.84 -0.68 -9.81
C SER A 144 -18.20 -0.01 -9.57
N ASN A 145 -19.08 -0.68 -8.82
CA ASN A 145 -20.40 -0.18 -8.43
C ASN A 145 -20.38 0.59 -7.09
N GLY A 146 -19.20 0.91 -6.54
CA GLY A 146 -19.07 1.66 -5.30
C GLY A 146 -19.31 0.89 -4.00
N ASN A 147 -19.60 -0.42 -4.08
CA ASN A 147 -19.81 -1.27 -2.91
C ASN A 147 -18.48 -1.79 -2.35
N LYS A 148 -17.70 -0.88 -1.74
CA LYS A 148 -16.39 -1.21 -1.15
C LYS A 148 -16.41 -2.32 -0.10
N PRO A 149 -17.38 -2.36 0.86
CA PRO A 149 -17.45 -3.46 1.82
C PRO A 149 -17.70 -4.82 1.17
N GLY A 150 -18.59 -4.86 0.18
CA GLY A 150 -18.86 -6.06 -0.61
C GLY A 150 -17.62 -6.52 -1.38
N ALA A 151 -16.96 -5.60 -2.08
CA ALA A 151 -15.72 -5.86 -2.82
C ALA A 151 -14.63 -6.46 -1.91
N TYR A 152 -14.40 -5.85 -0.75
CA TYR A 152 -13.44 -6.34 0.24
C TYR A 152 -13.75 -7.77 0.70
N LYS A 153 -15.04 -8.05 0.97
CA LYS A 153 -15.52 -9.38 1.37
C LYS A 153 -15.23 -10.43 0.29
N TYR A 154 -15.58 -10.13 -0.98
CA TYR A 154 -15.50 -11.13 -2.05
C TYR A 154 -14.09 -11.36 -2.56
N LEU A 155 -13.24 -10.32 -2.61
CA LEU A 155 -11.79 -10.49 -2.79
C LEU A 155 -11.18 -11.30 -1.63
N GLY A 156 -11.71 -11.17 -0.40
CA GLY A 156 -11.33 -12.01 0.74
C GLY A 156 -11.68 -13.47 0.51
N LYS A 157 -12.90 -13.75 0.08
CA LYS A 157 -13.31 -15.13 -0.26
C LYS A 157 -12.43 -15.76 -1.34
N PHE A 158 -11.98 -14.97 -2.33
CA PHE A 158 -11.05 -15.42 -3.34
C PHE A 158 -9.68 -15.80 -2.74
N VAL A 159 -9.11 -14.92 -1.94
CA VAL A 159 -7.79 -15.14 -1.29
C VAL A 159 -7.84 -16.33 -0.32
N ASP A 160 -8.97 -16.51 0.37
CA ASP A 160 -9.14 -17.56 1.37
C ASP A 160 -9.59 -18.90 0.78
N LEU A 161 -10.03 -18.92 -0.49
CA LEU A 161 -10.58 -20.11 -1.14
C LEU A 161 -9.66 -21.34 -1.11
N PRO A 162 -8.32 -21.24 -1.25
CA PRO A 162 -7.42 -22.38 -1.11
C PRO A 162 -7.51 -23.11 0.24
N ASN A 163 -8.06 -22.43 1.27
CA ASN A 163 -8.26 -23.02 2.59
C ASN A 163 -9.60 -23.78 2.70
N ASN A 164 -10.42 -23.81 1.62
CA ASN A 164 -11.64 -24.59 1.58
C ASN A 164 -11.32 -26.09 1.72
N PRO A 165 -12.01 -26.84 2.60
CA PRO A 165 -11.77 -28.27 2.78
C PRO A 165 -11.79 -29.08 1.48
N ALA A 166 -12.69 -28.77 0.57
CA ALA A 166 -12.79 -29.45 -0.73
C ALA A 166 -11.59 -29.20 -1.66
N LEU A 167 -10.71 -28.23 -1.34
CA LEU A 167 -9.55 -27.87 -2.14
C LEU A 167 -8.21 -28.24 -1.47
N GLU A 168 -8.21 -29.01 -0.40
CA GLU A 168 -6.99 -29.36 0.32
C GLU A 168 -5.94 -29.97 -0.61
N SER A 169 -6.33 -30.90 -1.49
CA SER A 169 -5.44 -31.54 -2.49
C SER A 169 -4.98 -30.58 -3.62
N LYS A 170 -5.63 -29.44 -3.79
CA LYS A 170 -5.32 -28.43 -4.82
C LYS A 170 -4.60 -27.19 -4.28
N ARG A 171 -4.56 -27.03 -2.94
CA ARG A 171 -4.10 -25.81 -2.26
C ARG A 171 -2.77 -25.28 -2.73
N ASP A 172 -1.76 -26.14 -2.76
CA ASP A 172 -0.38 -25.72 -3.09
C ASP A 172 -0.25 -25.41 -4.59
N SER A 173 -0.88 -26.20 -5.46
CA SER A 173 -0.88 -25.90 -6.89
C SER A 173 -1.61 -24.59 -7.21
N MET A 174 -2.69 -24.26 -6.51
CA MET A 174 -3.39 -22.99 -6.67
C MET A 174 -2.53 -21.78 -6.28
N LYS A 175 -1.78 -21.88 -5.18
CA LYS A 175 -0.87 -20.80 -4.75
C LYS A 175 0.21 -20.50 -5.80
N ILE A 176 0.69 -21.53 -6.47
CA ILE A 176 1.70 -21.39 -7.52
C ILE A 176 1.07 -20.86 -8.82
N THR A 177 0.00 -21.49 -9.29
CA THR A 177 -0.57 -21.19 -10.61
C THR A 177 -1.36 -19.89 -10.67
N MET A 178 -1.83 -19.38 -9.52
CA MET A 178 -2.64 -18.17 -9.40
C MET A 178 -1.96 -17.07 -8.57
N GLY A 179 -0.64 -17.13 -8.44
CA GLY A 179 0.11 -16.20 -7.60
C GLY A 179 -0.14 -14.73 -7.94
N LYS A 180 -0.22 -14.41 -9.23
CA LYS A 180 -0.48 -13.03 -9.70
C LYS A 180 -1.91 -12.55 -9.38
N GLU A 181 -2.91 -13.42 -9.53
CA GLU A 181 -4.30 -13.07 -9.21
C GLU A 181 -4.48 -12.86 -7.70
N TYR A 182 -3.82 -13.68 -6.87
CA TYR A 182 -3.81 -13.50 -5.43
C TYR A 182 -3.07 -12.22 -5.02
N ALA A 183 -1.91 -11.94 -5.60
CA ALA A 183 -1.17 -10.70 -5.34
C ALA A 183 -2.02 -9.46 -5.69
N GLN A 184 -2.70 -9.49 -6.84
CA GLN A 184 -3.61 -8.43 -7.27
C GLN A 184 -4.82 -8.27 -6.33
N ALA A 185 -5.41 -9.38 -5.90
CA ALA A 185 -6.53 -9.35 -4.94
C ALA A 185 -6.10 -8.75 -3.59
N LEU A 186 -4.93 -9.10 -3.09
CA LEU A 186 -4.36 -8.56 -1.85
C LEU A 186 -4.11 -7.05 -1.96
N TYR A 187 -3.58 -6.59 -3.10
CA TYR A 187 -3.40 -5.17 -3.37
C TYR A 187 -4.73 -4.41 -3.36
N TYR A 188 -5.76 -4.90 -4.08
CA TYR A 188 -7.08 -4.28 -4.06
C TYR A 188 -7.72 -4.29 -2.66
N ARG A 189 -7.52 -5.37 -1.90
CA ARG A 189 -7.99 -5.44 -0.52
C ARG A 189 -7.29 -4.43 0.38
N ALA A 190 -5.98 -4.24 0.20
CA ALA A 190 -5.24 -3.21 0.93
C ALA A 190 -5.78 -1.80 0.63
N MET A 191 -6.01 -1.49 -0.65
CA MET A 191 -6.61 -0.21 -1.07
C MET A 191 -8.00 0.00 -0.45
N LEU A 192 -8.88 -1.01 -0.54
CA LEU A 192 -10.23 -0.95 0.01
C LEU A 192 -10.21 -0.80 1.55
N ALA A 193 -9.31 -1.52 2.22
CA ALA A 193 -9.11 -1.41 3.66
C ALA A 193 -8.63 -0.01 4.04
N ASN A 194 -7.72 0.59 3.27
CA ASN A 194 -7.23 1.95 3.47
C ASN A 194 -8.37 2.97 3.32
N ASP A 195 -9.17 2.86 2.27
CA ASP A 195 -10.35 3.72 2.08
C ASP A 195 -11.36 3.61 3.22
N MET A 196 -11.51 2.41 3.80
CA MET A 196 -12.39 2.14 4.94
C MET A 196 -11.73 2.42 6.29
N LYS A 197 -10.47 2.89 6.33
CA LYS A 197 -9.66 3.14 7.54
C LYS A 197 -9.49 1.90 8.44
N LYS A 198 -9.45 0.72 7.84
CA LYS A 198 -9.22 -0.55 8.52
C LYS A 198 -7.73 -0.86 8.55
N TYR A 199 -7.01 -0.15 9.39
CA TYR A 199 -5.55 -0.11 9.38
C TYR A 199 -4.87 -1.47 9.62
N ASP A 200 -5.42 -2.33 10.48
CA ASP A 200 -4.90 -3.68 10.67
C ASP A 200 -5.06 -4.54 9.41
N ASP A 201 -6.20 -4.40 8.73
CA ASP A 201 -6.46 -5.08 7.46
C ASP A 201 -5.52 -4.57 6.36
N VAL A 202 -5.19 -3.25 6.32
CA VAL A 202 -4.19 -2.70 5.38
C VAL A 202 -2.87 -3.42 5.56
N LEU A 203 -2.33 -3.42 6.78
CA LEU A 203 -1.03 -4.05 7.08
C LEU A 203 -1.04 -5.53 6.75
N SER A 204 -2.10 -6.25 7.15
CA SER A 204 -2.22 -7.68 6.87
C SER A 204 -2.21 -8.02 5.39
N ASN A 205 -2.93 -7.24 4.55
CA ASN A 205 -2.96 -7.47 3.11
C ASN A 205 -1.65 -7.05 2.42
N VAL A 206 -1.03 -5.94 2.85
CA VAL A 206 0.28 -5.49 2.35
C VAL A 206 1.36 -6.52 2.68
N ASP A 207 1.41 -7.01 3.92
CA ASP A 207 2.37 -8.02 4.34
C ASP A 207 2.18 -9.36 3.60
N ALA A 208 0.91 -9.72 3.33
CA ALA A 208 0.62 -10.89 2.51
C ALA A 208 1.05 -10.72 1.05
N ALA A 209 0.87 -9.53 0.47
CA ALA A 209 1.32 -9.21 -0.89
C ALA A 209 2.85 -9.26 -1.01
N PHE A 210 3.59 -8.76 -0.02
CA PHE A 210 5.06 -8.81 -0.01
C PHE A 210 5.67 -10.22 0.15
N LYS A 211 4.85 -11.25 0.38
CA LYS A 211 5.32 -12.64 0.34
C LYS A 211 5.51 -13.16 -1.09
N TYR A 212 5.00 -12.45 -2.10
CA TYR A 212 5.21 -12.77 -3.50
C TYR A 212 6.48 -12.12 -4.04
N ASP A 213 7.17 -12.82 -4.92
CA ASP A 213 8.37 -12.32 -5.59
C ASP A 213 8.07 -11.08 -6.42
N LYS A 214 9.07 -10.20 -6.58
CA LYS A 214 8.95 -8.97 -7.39
C LYS A 214 8.46 -9.26 -8.83
N ALA A 215 8.86 -10.38 -9.42
CA ALA A 215 8.41 -10.78 -10.76
C ALA A 215 6.90 -11.06 -10.78
N VAL A 216 6.37 -11.78 -9.79
CA VAL A 216 4.92 -12.06 -9.65
C VAL A 216 4.14 -10.78 -9.45
N LEU A 217 4.63 -9.86 -8.60
CA LEU A 217 3.99 -8.56 -8.38
C LEU A 217 3.97 -7.71 -9.66
N ALA A 218 5.04 -7.74 -10.45
CA ALA A 218 5.11 -7.04 -11.72
C ALA A 218 4.15 -7.61 -12.76
N GLU A 219 4.09 -8.95 -12.91
CA GLU A 219 3.11 -9.62 -13.77
C GLU A 219 1.66 -9.34 -13.36
N ALA A 220 1.40 -9.28 -12.05
CA ALA A 220 0.12 -8.92 -11.47
C ALA A 220 -0.22 -7.42 -11.63
N LYS A 221 0.71 -6.62 -12.17
CA LYS A 221 0.59 -5.15 -12.27
C LYS A 221 0.31 -4.49 -10.92
N VAL A 222 0.89 -5.05 -9.85
CA VAL A 222 0.80 -4.48 -8.51
C VAL A 222 1.87 -3.40 -8.37
N PRO A 223 1.49 -2.14 -8.11
CA PRO A 223 2.46 -1.07 -7.88
C PRO A 223 3.12 -1.26 -6.51
N VAL A 224 4.30 -1.84 -6.49
CA VAL A 224 5.05 -2.13 -5.24
C VAL A 224 5.24 -0.87 -4.39
N ARG A 225 5.46 0.29 -5.05
CA ARG A 225 5.55 1.58 -4.36
C ARG A 225 4.29 1.90 -3.55
N ASP A 226 3.11 1.63 -4.10
CA ASP A 226 1.83 1.91 -3.42
C ASP A 226 1.65 1.04 -2.17
N LEU A 227 2.13 -0.21 -2.20
CA LEU A 227 2.13 -1.08 -1.01
C LEU A 227 2.97 -0.45 0.12
N TYR A 228 4.17 0.06 -0.20
CA TYR A 228 4.99 0.77 0.78
C TYR A 228 4.32 2.05 1.28
N LEU A 229 3.74 2.84 0.39
CA LEU A 229 3.06 4.09 0.78
C LEU A 229 1.83 3.82 1.67
N MET A 230 1.02 2.81 1.37
CA MET A 230 -0.10 2.40 2.24
C MET A 230 0.37 1.96 3.62
N ARG A 231 1.47 1.19 3.70
CA ARG A 231 2.08 0.79 4.99
C ARG A 231 2.55 2.01 5.77
N LEU A 232 3.26 2.94 5.12
CA LEU A 232 3.75 4.17 5.74
C LEU A 232 2.61 5.03 6.25
N GLN A 233 1.61 5.31 5.42
CA GLN A 233 0.44 6.09 5.82
C GLN A 233 -0.30 5.45 6.99
N THR A 234 -0.41 4.12 6.99
CA THR A 234 -1.06 3.39 8.09
C THR A 234 -0.34 3.60 9.42
N TYR A 235 0.99 3.53 9.44
CA TYR A 235 1.75 3.77 10.68
C TYR A 235 1.73 5.24 11.09
N LEU A 236 1.81 6.17 10.14
CA LEU A 236 1.84 7.61 10.42
C LEU A 236 0.48 8.11 10.91
N ASP A 237 -0.55 7.93 10.10
CA ASP A 237 -1.88 8.54 10.32
C ASP A 237 -2.82 7.63 11.10
N GLY A 238 -2.77 6.34 10.85
CA GLY A 238 -3.68 5.36 11.40
C GLY A 238 -3.31 4.90 12.79
N LYS A 239 -2.10 4.40 12.95
CA LYS A 239 -1.59 3.84 14.20
C LYS A 239 -0.87 4.87 15.06
N LYS A 240 -0.37 5.95 14.46
CA LYS A 240 0.49 6.96 15.10
C LYS A 240 1.71 6.34 15.75
N ASP A 241 2.25 5.30 15.12
CA ASP A 241 3.41 4.55 15.59
C ASP A 241 4.66 5.02 14.84
N THR A 242 5.36 5.98 15.44
CA THR A 242 6.57 6.57 14.87
C THR A 242 7.70 5.55 14.71
N VAL A 243 7.81 4.57 15.61
CA VAL A 243 8.86 3.55 15.54
C VAL A 243 8.62 2.63 14.35
N ALA A 244 7.40 2.11 14.20
CA ALA A 244 7.02 1.29 13.06
C ALA A 244 7.11 2.07 11.74
N TYR A 245 6.75 3.36 11.75
CA TYR A 245 6.89 4.25 10.60
C TYR A 245 8.35 4.39 10.14
N VAL A 246 9.28 4.65 11.06
CA VAL A 246 10.72 4.73 10.77
C VAL A 246 11.25 3.42 10.20
N ASN A 247 10.86 2.29 10.77
CA ASN A 247 11.27 0.97 10.27
C ASN A 247 10.72 0.71 8.86
N ALA A 248 9.47 1.06 8.61
CA ALA A 248 8.85 0.94 7.29
C ALA A 248 9.48 1.89 6.26
N LEU A 249 9.91 3.11 6.67
CA LEU A 249 10.67 4.01 5.80
C LEU A 249 12.02 3.40 5.39
N LYS A 250 12.75 2.84 6.35
CA LYS A 250 14.04 2.17 6.07
C LYS A 250 13.86 1.01 5.09
N ASP A 251 12.83 0.18 5.29
CA ASP A 251 12.51 -0.94 4.40
C ASP A 251 12.15 -0.43 2.99
N ALA A 252 11.30 0.58 2.88
CA ALA A 252 10.94 1.19 1.59
C ALA A 252 12.16 1.79 0.86
N ILE A 253 13.03 2.49 1.58
CA ILE A 253 14.26 3.09 1.03
C ILE A 253 15.20 2.03 0.46
N GLN A 254 15.32 0.88 1.10
CA GLN A 254 16.17 -0.21 0.64
C GLN A 254 15.62 -0.91 -0.61
N ASN A 255 14.30 -0.93 -0.78
CA ASN A 255 13.64 -1.73 -1.80
C ASN A 255 13.10 -0.94 -3.00
N LEU A 256 13.06 0.39 -2.93
CA LEU A 256 12.59 1.28 -4.00
C LEU A 256 13.76 2.09 -4.58
N ASP A 257 13.84 2.15 -5.91
CA ASP A 257 14.89 2.92 -6.60
C ASP A 257 14.67 4.43 -6.46
N ASP A 258 13.43 4.90 -6.61
CA ASP A 258 13.05 6.30 -6.40
C ASP A 258 12.65 6.52 -4.92
N ASN A 259 13.61 6.81 -4.08
CA ASN A 259 13.44 6.88 -2.63
C ASN A 259 13.78 8.26 -2.02
N ALA A 260 14.07 9.28 -2.82
CA ALA A 260 14.50 10.60 -2.33
C ALA A 260 13.51 11.21 -1.32
N SER A 261 12.21 11.19 -1.65
CA SER A 261 11.17 11.71 -0.75
C SER A 261 11.02 10.91 0.56
N LEU A 262 11.27 9.61 0.50
CA LEU A 262 11.24 8.74 1.70
C LEU A 262 12.43 9.04 2.62
N LEU A 263 13.58 9.31 2.02
CA LEU A 263 14.79 9.73 2.75
C LEU A 263 14.59 11.08 3.43
N GLU A 264 13.98 12.04 2.74
CA GLU A 264 13.61 13.33 3.34
C GLU A 264 12.66 13.17 4.53
N ASN A 265 11.66 12.31 4.39
CA ASN A 265 10.73 12.00 5.48
C ASN A 265 11.47 11.38 6.67
N LEU A 266 12.38 10.44 6.44
CA LEU A 266 13.18 9.81 7.49
C LEU A 266 14.02 10.84 8.25
N ILE A 267 14.73 11.71 7.53
CA ILE A 267 15.53 12.79 8.14
C ILE A 267 14.62 13.79 8.88
N SER A 268 13.45 14.11 8.34
CA SER A 268 12.48 14.99 9.00
C SER A 268 12.04 14.42 10.36
N VAL A 269 11.78 13.12 10.44
CA VAL A 269 11.41 12.46 11.71
C VAL A 269 12.55 12.52 12.70
N TYR A 270 13.79 12.27 12.29
CA TYR A 270 14.94 12.39 13.17
C TYR A 270 15.18 13.85 13.63
N TYR A 271 14.97 14.81 12.73
CA TYR A 271 15.05 16.22 13.07
C TYR A 271 14.02 16.63 14.13
N GLN A 272 12.76 16.24 13.94
CA GLN A 272 11.67 16.54 14.88
C GLN A 272 11.93 15.95 16.27
N ASN A 273 12.54 14.77 16.33
CA ASN A 273 12.89 14.08 17.57
C ASN A 273 14.26 14.51 18.13
N ASN A 274 14.98 15.42 17.46
CA ASN A 274 16.38 15.80 17.76
C ASN A 274 17.31 14.57 17.89
N ASP A 275 17.04 13.52 17.11
CA ASP A 275 17.77 12.25 17.12
C ASP A 275 18.93 12.29 16.12
N VAL A 276 19.96 13.05 16.48
CA VAL A 276 21.18 13.21 15.66
C VAL A 276 21.90 11.88 15.46
N ALA A 277 21.91 11.03 16.50
CA ALA A 277 22.61 9.76 16.46
C ALA A 277 22.02 8.78 15.44
N SER A 278 20.70 8.62 15.43
CA SER A 278 20.01 7.75 14.44
C SER A 278 20.11 8.30 13.02
N ALA A 279 20.04 9.63 12.86
CA ALA A 279 20.22 10.26 11.56
C ALA A 279 21.65 10.03 11.02
N GLU A 280 22.67 10.22 11.86
CA GLU A 280 24.06 10.01 11.48
C GLU A 280 24.36 8.54 11.18
N ALA A 281 23.86 7.60 12.00
CA ALA A 281 23.98 6.17 11.75
C ALA A 281 23.35 5.78 10.42
N THR A 282 22.14 6.26 10.15
CA THR A 282 21.43 6.00 8.88
C THR A 282 22.21 6.54 7.67
N GLY A 283 22.73 7.78 7.76
CA GLY A 283 23.54 8.37 6.70
C GLY A 283 24.83 7.57 6.44
N ASN A 284 25.50 7.12 7.50
CA ASN A 284 26.73 6.32 7.39
C ASN A 284 26.46 4.92 6.83
N ASP A 285 25.35 4.26 7.22
CA ASP A 285 24.96 2.94 6.70
C ASP A 285 24.61 3.02 5.21
N LEU A 286 23.91 4.08 4.78
CA LEU A 286 23.64 4.34 3.37
C LEU A 286 24.92 4.55 2.57
N LEU A 287 25.87 5.34 3.08
CA LEU A 287 27.16 5.55 2.42
C LEU A 287 27.98 4.26 2.34
N LYS A 288 27.91 3.41 3.36
CA LYS A 288 28.62 2.12 3.37
C LYS A 288 28.03 1.14 2.37
N SER A 289 26.69 1.11 2.25
CA SER A 289 25.98 0.17 1.37
C SER A 289 25.88 0.63 -0.07
N SER A 290 25.86 1.94 -0.32
CA SER A 290 25.65 2.54 -1.65
C SER A 290 26.43 3.85 -1.80
N PRO A 291 27.78 3.79 -1.81
CA PRO A 291 28.63 4.99 -1.89
C PRO A 291 28.59 5.68 -3.26
N ASP A 292 28.14 4.97 -4.28
CA ASP A 292 27.99 5.38 -5.67
C ASP A 292 26.64 6.04 -5.97
N LYS A 293 25.72 6.10 -5.00
CA LYS A 293 24.41 6.74 -5.17
C LYS A 293 24.44 8.20 -4.68
N ALA A 294 23.98 9.12 -5.50
CA ALA A 294 23.81 10.53 -5.14
C ALA A 294 22.93 10.72 -3.90
N SER A 295 21.89 9.90 -3.74
CA SER A 295 20.99 9.94 -2.60
C SER A 295 21.68 9.66 -1.26
N SER A 296 22.67 8.76 -1.22
CA SER A 296 23.42 8.46 0.01
C SER A 296 24.21 9.68 0.50
N TRP A 297 24.89 10.38 -0.40
CA TRP A 297 25.60 11.60 -0.11
C TRP A 297 24.67 12.77 0.22
N TYR A 298 23.53 12.86 -0.49
CA TYR A 298 22.49 13.84 -0.21
C TYR A 298 21.99 13.72 1.24
N ILE A 299 21.68 12.51 1.70
CA ILE A 299 21.25 12.26 3.08
C ILE A 299 22.32 12.67 4.09
N LYS A 300 23.57 12.28 3.85
CA LYS A 300 24.68 12.73 4.71
C LYS A 300 24.73 14.25 4.81
N GLY A 301 24.60 14.93 3.68
CA GLY A 301 24.55 16.39 3.64
C GLY A 301 23.36 16.97 4.41
N CYS A 302 22.17 16.35 4.34
CA CYS A 302 20.99 16.78 5.10
C CYS A 302 21.20 16.63 6.62
N VAL A 303 21.84 15.57 7.08
CA VAL A 303 22.18 15.37 8.50
C VAL A 303 23.15 16.48 8.96
N ASP A 304 24.21 16.72 8.20
CA ASP A 304 25.21 17.74 8.54
C ASP A 304 24.59 19.15 8.51
N LEU A 305 23.74 19.47 7.53
CA LEU A 305 23.07 20.77 7.39
C LEU A 305 22.08 21.05 8.52
N ASN A 306 21.13 20.13 8.74
CA ASN A 306 19.94 20.40 9.53
C ASN A 306 20.11 20.04 11.01
N LEU A 307 20.81 18.94 11.31
CA LEU A 307 20.95 18.41 12.65
C LEU A 307 22.25 18.87 13.31
N LYS A 308 23.38 18.68 12.62
CA LYS A 308 24.71 19.04 13.15
C LYS A 308 25.04 20.52 12.96
N LYS A 309 24.38 21.19 11.99
CA LYS A 309 24.70 22.55 11.56
C LYS A 309 26.18 22.73 11.16
N ASP A 310 26.77 21.63 10.65
CA ASP A 310 28.11 21.62 10.09
C ASP A 310 28.04 21.93 8.60
N TYR A 311 27.97 23.22 8.29
CA TYR A 311 27.79 23.71 6.93
C TYR A 311 28.92 23.33 5.97
N PRO A 312 30.20 23.35 6.39
CA PRO A 312 31.31 22.86 5.58
C PRO A 312 31.21 21.39 5.23
N ALA A 313 30.86 20.50 6.20
CA ALA A 313 30.66 19.08 5.97
C ALA A 313 29.45 18.84 5.05
N ALA A 314 28.36 19.58 5.27
CA ALA A 314 27.18 19.53 4.42
C ALA A 314 27.50 19.84 2.96
N ARG A 315 28.26 20.91 2.69
CA ARG A 315 28.69 21.25 1.32
C ARG A 315 29.58 20.18 0.69
N THR A 316 30.43 19.54 1.47
CA THR A 316 31.27 18.43 0.98
C THR A 316 30.39 17.27 0.55
N ALA A 317 29.41 16.89 1.36
CA ALA A 317 28.49 15.80 1.05
C ALA A 317 27.58 16.13 -0.15
N PHE A 318 26.97 17.32 -0.19
CA PHE A 318 26.17 17.73 -1.35
C PHE A 318 27.02 17.87 -2.62
N GLY A 319 28.29 18.29 -2.50
CA GLY A 319 29.21 18.29 -3.62
C GLY A 319 29.42 16.91 -4.22
N LYS A 320 29.58 15.88 -3.39
CA LYS A 320 29.67 14.49 -3.82
C LYS A 320 28.36 14.00 -4.46
N ALA A 321 27.20 14.36 -3.89
CA ALA A 321 25.91 14.05 -4.50
C ALA A 321 25.77 14.66 -5.89
N LEU A 322 26.22 15.92 -6.08
CA LEU A 322 26.16 16.63 -7.35
C LEU A 322 27.26 16.20 -8.36
N GLU A 323 28.36 15.61 -7.91
CA GLU A 323 29.31 14.93 -8.79
C GLU A 323 28.67 13.68 -9.43
N LEU A 324 27.83 12.96 -8.68
CA LEU A 324 27.13 11.76 -9.13
C LEU A 324 25.85 12.08 -9.93
N ASP A 325 25.10 13.08 -9.49
CA ASP A 325 23.90 13.59 -10.17
C ASP A 325 23.85 15.13 -10.18
N PRO A 326 24.42 15.78 -11.21
CA PRO A 326 24.42 17.25 -11.33
C PRO A 326 23.01 17.88 -11.43
N ASN A 327 21.99 17.07 -11.73
CA ASN A 327 20.62 17.52 -11.88
C ASN A 327 19.73 17.22 -10.65
N HIS A 328 20.31 16.75 -9.56
CA HIS A 328 19.58 16.54 -8.30
C HIS A 328 19.08 17.88 -7.74
N VAL A 329 17.79 18.15 -7.87
CA VAL A 329 17.16 19.43 -7.54
C VAL A 329 17.39 19.79 -6.07
N GLU A 330 17.09 18.87 -5.16
CA GLU A 330 17.16 19.07 -3.72
C GLU A 330 18.61 19.24 -3.23
N ALA A 331 19.56 18.53 -3.84
CA ALA A 331 21.00 18.70 -3.50
C ALA A 331 21.51 20.08 -3.92
N ASN A 332 21.11 20.59 -5.08
CA ASN A 332 21.42 21.96 -5.49
C ASN A 332 20.80 22.98 -4.52
N ALA A 333 19.51 22.81 -4.14
CA ALA A 333 18.86 23.71 -3.19
C ALA A 333 19.57 23.71 -1.83
N ASN A 334 19.88 22.54 -1.29
CA ASN A 334 20.52 22.38 0.01
C ASN A 334 21.97 22.85 0.01
N MET A 335 22.69 22.74 -1.11
CA MET A 335 24.01 23.35 -1.27
C MET A 335 23.92 24.89 -1.13
N ALA A 336 22.94 25.52 -1.76
CA ALA A 336 22.72 26.96 -1.61
C ALA A 336 22.36 27.32 -0.15
N TYR A 337 21.47 26.54 0.48
CA TYR A 337 21.12 26.74 1.90
C TYR A 337 22.33 26.58 2.82
N ALA A 338 23.25 25.65 2.57
CA ALA A 338 24.42 25.46 3.39
C ALA A 338 25.32 26.72 3.39
N TYR A 339 25.51 27.39 2.26
CA TYR A 339 26.21 28.67 2.19
C TYR A 339 25.44 29.77 2.92
N ILE A 340 24.16 29.90 2.71
CA ILE A 340 23.32 30.95 3.29
C ILE A 340 23.21 30.78 4.81
N ASN A 341 22.98 29.57 5.30
CA ASN A 341 22.85 29.32 6.73
C ASN A 341 24.14 29.53 7.48
N GLU A 342 25.28 29.24 6.86
CA GLU A 342 26.59 29.54 7.48
C GLU A 342 26.78 31.02 7.71
N VAL A 343 26.54 31.86 6.72
CA VAL A 343 26.70 33.32 6.87
C VAL A 343 25.67 33.89 7.83
N ILE A 344 24.44 33.38 7.85
CA ILE A 344 23.42 33.78 8.81
C ILE A 344 23.85 33.41 10.24
N THR A 345 24.31 32.18 10.46
CA THR A 345 24.79 31.70 11.75
C THR A 345 25.99 32.50 12.24
N LYS A 346 26.96 32.76 11.35
CA LYS A 346 28.13 33.61 11.65
C LYS A 346 27.69 35.01 12.08
N LYS A 347 26.68 35.57 11.40
CA LYS A 347 26.11 36.89 11.77
C LYS A 347 25.43 36.87 13.13
N MET A 348 24.60 35.86 13.40
CA MET A 348 23.88 35.69 14.66
C MET A 348 24.83 35.50 15.86
N ASN A 349 25.94 34.81 15.65
CA ASN A 349 26.97 34.56 16.66
C ASN A 349 27.96 35.72 16.83
N GLY A 350 27.71 36.91 16.26
CA GLY A 350 28.52 38.07 16.41
C GLY A 350 29.81 38.03 15.60
N GLY A 351 29.90 37.18 14.57
CA GLY A 351 31.10 37.08 13.68
C GLY A 351 31.32 38.30 12.78
N TYR A 352 30.35 39.24 12.76
CA TYR A 352 30.45 40.54 12.10
C TYR A 352 30.16 41.67 13.06
N LYS A 353 31.07 42.61 13.17
CA LYS A 353 30.94 43.71 14.10
C LYS A 353 30.07 44.83 13.57
N TYR A 354 30.12 45.12 12.28
CA TYR A 354 29.44 46.24 11.66
C TYR A 354 28.47 45.82 10.54
N ALA A 355 28.77 44.81 9.78
CA ALA A 355 27.91 44.37 8.72
C ALA A 355 26.60 43.74 9.25
N GLY A 356 25.46 44.35 8.95
CA GLY A 356 24.16 44.03 9.51
C GLY A 356 23.72 44.96 10.65
N SER A 357 24.58 45.90 11.06
CA SER A 357 24.20 47.02 11.94
C SER A 357 23.77 48.23 11.12
N ASN A 358 23.06 49.17 11.77
CA ASN A 358 22.72 50.42 11.10
C ASN A 358 24.01 51.17 10.73
N LEU A 359 24.19 51.53 9.47
CA LEU A 359 25.35 52.22 8.94
C LEU A 359 25.67 53.49 9.69
N SER A 360 24.68 54.17 10.31
CA SER A 360 24.89 55.36 11.14
C SER A 360 25.77 55.10 12.37
N LYS A 361 25.98 53.86 12.79
CA LYS A 361 26.86 53.44 13.88
C LYS A 361 28.32 53.24 13.42
N VAL A 362 28.55 53.20 12.10
CA VAL A 362 29.91 52.97 11.53
C VAL A 362 30.58 54.33 11.32
N LYS A 363 31.43 54.74 12.28
CA LYS A 363 32.11 56.03 12.24
C LYS A 363 33.62 55.86 12.18
N GLY A 364 34.24 56.62 11.29
CA GLY A 364 35.71 56.64 11.07
C GLY A 364 36.22 55.60 10.06
N ASN A 365 37.35 55.91 9.45
CA ASN A 365 37.88 55.14 8.31
C ASN A 365 38.15 53.67 8.63
N ALA A 366 38.61 53.34 9.83
CA ALA A 366 38.86 51.94 10.24
C ALA A 366 37.58 51.14 10.38
N ALA A 367 36.49 51.75 10.91
CA ALA A 367 35.17 51.11 11.03
C ALA A 367 34.53 50.90 9.65
N ILE A 368 34.67 51.88 8.74
CA ILE A 368 34.19 51.78 7.35
C ILE A 368 34.96 50.68 6.61
N ALA A 369 36.28 50.61 6.77
CA ALA A 369 37.10 49.57 6.13
C ALA A 369 36.69 48.16 6.62
N LEU A 370 36.47 47.98 7.93
CA LEU A 370 36.01 46.71 8.48
C LEU A 370 34.61 46.36 8.02
N TYR A 371 33.66 47.29 8.00
CA TYR A 371 32.35 47.12 7.45
C TYR A 371 32.39 46.61 5.99
N ASN A 372 33.20 47.27 5.16
CA ASN A 372 33.31 46.88 3.76
C ASN A 372 33.94 45.46 3.61
N LYS A 373 34.91 45.11 4.45
CA LYS A 373 35.46 43.74 4.49
C LYS A 373 34.43 42.72 4.88
N GLU A 374 33.66 42.99 5.93
CA GLU A 374 32.60 42.12 6.41
C GLU A 374 31.48 41.96 5.36
N LEU A 375 31.07 43.05 4.71
CA LEU A 375 30.08 43.06 3.64
C LEU A 375 30.56 42.19 2.46
N LYS A 376 31.83 42.33 2.07
CA LYS A 376 32.39 41.51 0.99
C LYS A 376 32.42 40.02 1.36
N ASP A 377 32.72 39.69 2.61
CA ASP A 377 32.66 38.32 3.10
C ASP A 377 31.21 37.75 3.01
N ILE A 378 30.22 38.50 3.50
CA ILE A 378 28.81 38.13 3.39
C ILE A 378 28.42 37.90 1.92
N GLN A 379 28.73 38.84 1.03
CA GLN A 379 28.43 38.72 -0.38
C GLN A 379 29.11 37.52 -1.04
N SER A 380 30.29 37.12 -0.57
CA SER A 380 30.99 35.91 -1.05
C SER A 380 30.14 34.63 -0.83
N TYR A 381 29.47 34.47 0.32
CA TYR A 381 28.60 33.33 0.57
C TYR A 381 27.40 33.30 -0.38
N TYR A 382 26.73 34.43 -0.55
CA TYR A 382 25.58 34.55 -1.48
C TYR A 382 25.99 34.36 -2.95
N SER A 383 27.17 34.85 -3.35
CA SER A 383 27.73 34.60 -4.68
C SER A 383 27.98 33.11 -4.95
N LYS A 384 28.45 32.37 -3.93
CA LYS A 384 28.65 30.91 -4.02
C LYS A 384 27.34 30.15 -4.03
N ALA A 385 26.29 30.65 -3.34
CA ALA A 385 24.96 30.03 -3.32
C ALA A 385 24.21 30.22 -4.64
N LEU A 386 24.40 31.35 -5.33
CA LEU A 386 23.65 31.76 -6.51
C LEU A 386 23.60 30.69 -7.61
N PRO A 387 24.70 30.11 -8.13
CA PRO A 387 24.66 29.17 -9.24
C PRO A 387 23.86 27.93 -8.94
N TYR A 388 23.86 27.44 -7.71
CA TYR A 388 23.10 26.28 -7.29
C TYR A 388 21.60 26.57 -7.27
N MET A 389 21.18 27.73 -6.75
CA MET A 389 19.75 28.06 -6.72
C MET A 389 19.20 28.44 -8.12
N GLU A 390 20.03 29.04 -8.99
CA GLU A 390 19.69 29.21 -10.41
C GLU A 390 19.56 27.86 -11.14
N LYS A 391 20.38 26.88 -10.78
CA LYS A 391 20.24 25.52 -11.31
C LYS A 391 18.91 24.90 -10.88
N VAL A 392 18.47 25.09 -9.62
CA VAL A 392 17.13 24.66 -9.16
C VAL A 392 16.02 25.30 -9.98
N ARG A 393 16.11 26.62 -10.25
CA ARG A 393 15.14 27.32 -11.10
C ARG A 393 15.06 26.73 -12.52
N GLN A 394 16.21 26.35 -13.10
CA GLN A 394 16.27 25.72 -14.42
C GLN A 394 15.68 24.31 -14.43
N LEU A 395 15.95 23.50 -13.39
CA LEU A 395 15.51 22.10 -13.30
C LEU A 395 14.05 21.94 -12.91
N ALA A 396 13.52 22.87 -12.10
CA ALA A 396 12.16 22.81 -11.57
C ALA A 396 11.47 24.19 -11.69
N PRO A 397 11.26 24.70 -12.91
CA PRO A 397 10.72 26.05 -13.14
C PRO A 397 9.30 26.25 -12.58
N ASP A 398 8.51 25.22 -12.51
CA ASP A 398 7.16 25.17 -11.96
C ASP A 398 7.13 25.23 -10.42
N ARG A 399 8.20 24.83 -9.74
CA ARG A 399 8.32 24.85 -8.27
C ARG A 399 8.75 26.25 -7.76
N VAL A 400 8.08 27.32 -8.18
CA VAL A 400 8.45 28.71 -7.88
C VAL A 400 8.69 28.94 -6.39
N LYS A 401 7.84 28.37 -5.51
CA LYS A 401 7.96 28.51 -4.04
C LYS A 401 9.22 27.86 -3.46
N LEU A 402 9.89 26.97 -4.17
CA LEU A 402 11.14 26.35 -3.76
C LEU A 402 12.34 27.30 -3.95
N TRP A 403 12.44 27.97 -5.09
CA TRP A 403 13.65 28.69 -5.49
C TRP A 403 13.51 30.22 -5.43
N ALA A 404 12.33 30.79 -5.69
CA ALA A 404 12.18 32.24 -5.83
C ALA A 404 12.44 33.01 -4.52
N PRO A 405 11.98 32.55 -3.32
CA PRO A 405 12.28 33.23 -2.05
C PRO A 405 13.79 33.29 -1.78
N THR A 406 14.49 32.22 -2.08
CA THR A 406 15.94 32.13 -1.85
C THR A 406 16.73 32.93 -2.87
N LEU A 407 16.35 32.93 -4.15
CA LEU A 407 16.96 33.80 -5.15
C LEU A 407 16.72 35.27 -4.83
N GLN A 408 15.53 35.65 -4.37
CA GLN A 408 15.25 36.99 -3.89
C GLN A 408 16.24 37.42 -2.80
N GLN A 409 16.40 36.60 -1.76
CA GLN A 409 17.33 36.83 -0.67
C GLN A 409 18.77 36.94 -1.17
N ILE A 410 19.19 36.08 -2.08
CA ILE A 410 20.53 36.10 -2.69
C ILE A 410 20.72 37.39 -3.44
N TYR A 411 19.81 37.78 -4.34
CA TYR A 411 19.93 39.01 -5.12
C TYR A 411 19.89 40.27 -4.28
N GLN A 412 19.08 40.32 -3.21
CA GLN A 412 19.08 41.44 -2.24
C GLN A 412 20.44 41.62 -1.60
N ASN A 413 21.08 40.51 -1.13
CA ASN A 413 22.39 40.59 -0.49
C ASN A 413 23.53 40.89 -1.47
N LEU A 414 23.37 40.57 -2.75
CA LEU A 414 24.28 40.92 -3.84
C LEU A 414 24.00 42.30 -4.42
N LEU A 415 23.05 43.07 -3.88
CA LEU A 415 22.60 44.38 -4.35
C LEU A 415 22.04 44.38 -5.80
N ARG A 416 21.56 43.24 -6.27
CA ARG A 416 20.96 43.07 -7.58
C ARG A 416 19.44 43.32 -7.51
N LYS A 417 19.05 44.59 -7.40
CA LYS A 417 17.70 45.05 -7.09
C LYS A 417 16.67 44.65 -8.14
N ALA A 418 17.01 44.67 -9.42
CA ALA A 418 16.10 44.34 -10.50
C ALA A 418 15.70 42.86 -10.46
N GLU A 419 16.67 41.98 -10.28
CA GLU A 419 16.44 40.55 -10.20
C GLU A 419 15.70 40.17 -8.91
N ALA A 420 16.02 40.84 -7.80
CA ALA A 420 15.27 40.64 -6.55
C ALA A 420 13.80 40.97 -6.72
N LYS A 421 13.47 42.09 -7.40
CA LYS A 421 12.10 42.49 -7.69
C LYS A 421 11.40 41.49 -8.63
N GLN A 422 12.11 40.97 -9.63
CA GLN A 422 11.53 39.93 -10.51
C GLN A 422 11.12 38.67 -9.70
N MET A 423 11.86 38.30 -8.67
CA MET A 423 11.49 37.17 -7.80
C MET A 423 10.24 37.47 -6.97
N ASP A 424 10.09 38.71 -6.47
CA ASP A 424 8.87 39.17 -5.79
C ASP A 424 7.65 39.02 -6.71
N ASP A 425 7.74 39.56 -7.93
CA ASP A 425 6.64 39.53 -8.90
C ASP A 425 6.21 38.08 -9.24
N LEU A 426 7.18 37.15 -9.32
CA LEU A 426 6.91 35.72 -9.55
C LEU A 426 6.25 35.04 -8.35
N LEU A 427 6.64 35.42 -7.13
CA LEU A 427 6.04 34.87 -5.90
C LEU A 427 4.61 35.34 -5.74
N ASP A 428 4.34 36.63 -6.01
CA ASP A 428 2.98 37.20 -5.98
C ASP A 428 2.09 36.48 -6.99
N ALA A 429 2.55 36.27 -8.22
CA ALA A 429 1.82 35.53 -9.22
C ALA A 429 1.56 34.06 -8.83
N ALA A 430 2.49 33.42 -8.10
CA ALA A 430 2.34 32.04 -7.64
C ALA A 430 1.43 31.88 -6.41
N ASN A 431 1.20 32.95 -5.65
CA ASN A 431 0.29 32.98 -4.50
C ASN A 431 -1.16 33.26 -4.87
N HIS A 432 -1.40 33.85 -6.05
CA HIS A 432 -2.74 34.14 -6.57
C HIS A 432 -3.30 33.08 -7.53
N ARG A 433 -2.55 31.99 -7.77
CA ARG A 433 -2.99 30.77 -8.46
C ARG A 433 -3.33 29.67 -7.46
#